data_14b62ebf2a3bf4c2110896e17d58139e
#
_entry.id   14b62ebf2a3bf4c2110896e17d58139e
#
_cell.length_a   1.000
_cell.length_b   1.000
_cell.length_c   1.000
_cell.angle_alpha   90.00
_cell.angle_beta   90.00
_cell.angle_gamma   90.00
#
_symmetry.space_group_name_H-M   'P 1'
#
loop_
_entity.id
_entity.type
_entity.pdbx_description
1 polymer ?
#
loop_
_entity_poly.entity_id
_entity_poly.type
_entity_poly.pdbx_seq_one_letter_code
_entity_poly.pdbx_strand_id
1 'polypeptide(L)'
;MAQQDMSVGELKDRVVHINRVTKVVKGGKNFSFSALVVVGDGNGWVGFASGKAREVPAAIAKGVERAKRNLIRVPLKGSTIPHPVVGRFGSGQVMLKPASPGTGVIAGGAVRAVLEACGIQDILTKSLGTANPQNVLRATIAGLSELRNADAVAKGRGKEIHELGLETTR
;
A
#
# COMPACT_ATOMS: atom_id res chain seq x y z
N MET A 1 20.24 -3.24 -15.60
CA MET A 1 19.09 -2.90 -14.74
C MET A 1 18.81 -1.42 -14.98
N ALA A 2 17.75 -1.11 -15.73
CA ALA A 2 17.40 0.27 -16.06
C ALA A 2 16.86 0.95 -14.79
N GLN A 3 17.61 1.92 -14.26
CA GLN A 3 17.06 2.94 -13.38
C GLN A 3 16.12 3.78 -14.27
N GLN A 4 14.83 3.50 -14.17
CA GLN A 4 13.83 4.43 -14.70
C GLN A 4 13.91 5.68 -13.82
N ASP A 5 14.23 6.81 -14.43
CA ASP A 5 14.05 8.15 -13.85
C ASP A 5 12.58 8.30 -13.48
N MET A 6 12.29 7.96 -12.24
CA MET A 6 10.96 8.08 -11.69
C MET A 6 10.81 9.52 -11.21
N SER A 7 10.00 10.31 -11.89
CA SER A 7 9.50 11.58 -11.38
C SER A 7 8.53 11.29 -10.21
N VAL A 8 9.09 10.81 -9.10
CA VAL A 8 8.35 10.62 -7.86
C VAL A 8 8.15 12.00 -7.24
N GLY A 9 6.90 12.37 -7.01
CA GLY A 9 6.58 13.62 -6.32
C GLY A 9 7.12 13.66 -4.89
N GLU A 10 6.76 14.67 -4.15
CA GLU A 10 7.14 14.80 -2.73
C GLU A 10 6.56 13.62 -1.93
N LEU A 11 7.45 12.77 -1.43
CA LEU A 11 7.07 11.58 -0.66
C LEU A 11 6.68 11.96 0.76
N LYS A 12 5.46 11.66 1.14
CA LYS A 12 4.95 11.78 2.51
C LYS A 12 5.06 10.43 3.21
N ASP A 13 5.52 10.44 4.45
CA ASP A 13 5.59 9.24 5.28
C ASP A 13 4.51 9.24 6.36
N ARG A 14 4.04 8.05 6.71
CA ARG A 14 3.06 7.82 7.77
C ARG A 14 3.44 6.60 8.59
N VAL A 15 3.54 6.76 9.89
CA VAL A 15 3.75 5.66 10.82
C VAL A 15 2.41 4.97 11.09
N VAL A 16 2.33 3.67 10.80
CA VAL A 16 1.12 2.86 10.99
C VAL A 16 1.08 2.22 12.36
N HIS A 17 2.21 1.66 12.79
CA HIS A 17 2.28 0.92 14.04
C HIS A 17 3.68 0.94 14.62
N ILE A 18 3.78 1.10 15.94
CA ILE A 18 5.04 1.01 16.69
C ILE A 18 4.88 -0.07 17.75
N ASN A 19 5.79 -1.02 17.75
CA ASN A 19 5.87 -2.08 18.75
C ASN A 19 7.19 -2.03 19.51
N ARG A 20 7.12 -2.18 20.82
CA ARG A 20 8.29 -2.46 21.65
C ARG A 20 8.52 -3.96 21.67
N VAL A 21 9.68 -4.40 21.22
CA VAL A 21 10.08 -5.81 21.23
C VAL A 21 11.22 -6.04 22.21
N THR A 22 11.23 -7.20 22.83
CA THR A 22 12.20 -7.55 23.86
C THR A 22 12.89 -8.85 23.52
N LYS A 23 14.22 -8.88 23.64
CA LYS A 23 15.02 -10.10 23.60
C LYS A 23 15.55 -10.37 25.00
N VAL A 24 15.16 -11.50 25.57
CA VAL A 24 15.67 -11.99 26.87
C VAL A 24 17.01 -12.67 26.65
N VAL A 25 18.03 -12.25 27.38
CA VAL A 25 19.38 -12.80 27.36
C VAL A 25 19.82 -13.18 28.80
N LYS A 26 20.97 -13.87 28.95
CA LYS A 26 21.54 -14.27 30.25
C LYS A 26 21.84 -13.04 31.06
N GLY A 27 21.61 -12.18 31.44
CA GLY A 27 21.93 -10.93 32.18
C GLY A 27 20.86 -9.87 32.12
N GLY A 28 19.72 -10.15 31.47
CA GLY A 28 18.63 -9.20 31.44
C GLY A 28 17.79 -9.20 30.14
N LYS A 29 17.14 -8.08 29.88
CA LYS A 29 16.24 -7.88 28.73
C LYS A 29 16.75 -6.76 27.86
N ASN A 30 16.95 -7.02 26.57
CA ASN A 30 17.28 -6.00 25.59
C ASN A 30 16.01 -5.54 24.86
N PHE A 31 15.70 -4.26 24.99
CA PHE A 31 14.55 -3.64 24.35
C PHE A 31 14.91 -3.05 23.00
N SER A 32 14.01 -3.15 22.06
CA SER A 32 14.07 -2.47 20.76
C SER A 32 12.67 -2.07 20.31
N PHE A 33 12.59 -1.14 19.37
CA PHE A 33 11.34 -0.70 18.77
C PHE A 33 11.28 -1.14 17.33
N SER A 34 10.10 -1.60 16.90
CA SER A 34 9.78 -1.88 15.51
C SER A 34 8.72 -0.90 15.05
N ALA A 35 9.03 -0.10 14.04
CA ALA A 35 8.11 0.83 13.42
C ALA A 35 7.68 0.31 12.05
N LEU A 36 6.37 0.30 11.79
CA LEU A 36 5.78 -0.02 10.49
C LEU A 36 5.39 1.29 9.82
N VAL A 37 6.02 1.58 8.67
CA VAL A 37 5.91 2.88 7.99
C VAL A 37 5.44 2.66 6.56
N VAL A 38 4.57 3.57 6.10
CA VAL A 38 4.10 3.68 4.72
C VAL A 38 4.60 5.00 4.15
N VAL A 39 5.01 4.99 2.90
CA VAL A 39 5.47 6.17 2.16
C VAL A 39 4.73 6.24 0.83
N GLY A 40 4.31 7.42 0.41
CA GLY A 40 3.64 7.61 -0.88
C GLY A 40 3.67 9.07 -1.34
N ASP A 41 3.41 9.28 -2.61
CA ASP A 41 3.41 10.61 -3.25
C ASP A 41 2.00 11.18 -3.47
N GLY A 42 0.96 10.42 -3.15
CA GLY A 42 -0.44 10.79 -3.42
C GLY A 42 -0.84 10.70 -4.90
N ASN A 43 0.01 10.19 -5.78
CA ASN A 43 -0.20 10.10 -7.23
C ASN A 43 -0.03 8.67 -7.79
N GLY A 44 -0.27 7.68 -6.98
CA GLY A 44 -0.21 6.27 -7.35
C GLY A 44 1.07 5.55 -6.93
N TRP A 45 2.07 6.22 -6.37
CA TRP A 45 3.24 5.57 -5.81
C TRP A 45 3.06 5.33 -4.31
N VAL A 46 3.27 4.11 -3.89
CA VAL A 46 3.20 3.73 -2.48
C VAL A 46 4.19 2.62 -2.17
N GLY A 47 4.77 2.69 -0.99
CA GLY A 47 5.64 1.65 -0.47
C GLY A 47 5.49 1.52 1.04
N PHE A 48 5.88 0.39 1.58
CA PHE A 48 5.92 0.21 3.03
C PHE A 48 7.15 -0.58 3.45
N ALA A 49 7.55 -0.37 4.68
CA ALA A 49 8.59 -1.18 5.29
C ALA A 49 8.50 -1.18 6.82
N SER A 50 9.18 -2.14 7.42
CA SER A 50 9.39 -2.19 8.85
C SER A 50 10.85 -1.82 9.16
N GLY A 51 11.03 -0.86 10.06
CA GLY A 51 12.31 -0.48 10.63
C GLY A 51 12.43 -0.99 12.08
N LYS A 52 13.63 -1.39 12.49
CA LYS A 52 13.91 -1.81 13.86
C LYS A 52 15.16 -1.11 14.39
N ALA A 53 15.06 -0.51 15.57
CA ALA A 53 16.18 0.15 16.26
C ALA A 53 15.99 0.15 17.78
N ARG A 54 16.99 0.62 18.51
CA ARG A 54 16.89 0.79 19.98
C ARG A 54 16.01 1.98 20.36
N GLU A 55 15.91 2.96 19.48
CA GLU A 55 15.12 4.18 19.66
C GLU A 55 14.02 4.28 18.59
N VAL A 56 12.89 4.89 18.96
CA VAL A 56 11.74 5.04 18.05
C VAL A 56 12.08 5.89 16.82
N PRO A 57 12.71 7.08 16.93
CA PRO A 57 13.05 7.89 15.76
C PRO A 57 13.95 7.16 14.78
N ALA A 58 14.96 6.45 15.28
CA ALA A 58 15.87 5.66 14.45
C ALA A 58 15.16 4.47 13.76
N ALA A 59 14.16 3.85 14.41
CA ALA A 59 13.36 2.81 13.81
C ALA A 59 12.48 3.36 12.68
N ILE A 60 11.87 4.53 12.86
CA ILE A 60 11.07 5.21 11.84
C ILE A 60 11.95 5.59 10.64
N ALA A 61 13.08 6.25 10.85
CA ALA A 61 14.00 6.64 9.77
C ALA A 61 14.45 5.45 8.91
N LYS A 62 14.81 4.32 9.54
CA LYS A 62 15.13 3.07 8.84
C LYS A 62 13.92 2.51 8.07
N GLY A 63 12.71 2.64 8.63
CA GLY A 63 11.48 2.23 7.97
C GLY A 63 11.24 3.06 6.71
N VAL A 64 11.32 4.37 6.79
CA VAL A 64 11.15 5.30 5.66
C VAL A 64 12.15 5.02 4.55
N GLU A 65 13.43 4.89 4.86
CA GLU A 65 14.47 4.60 3.87
C GLU A 65 14.20 3.28 3.12
N ARG A 66 13.82 2.23 3.84
CA ARG A 66 13.46 0.94 3.24
C ARG A 66 12.18 1.02 2.41
N ALA A 67 11.16 1.77 2.87
CA ALA A 67 9.92 1.95 2.14
C ALA A 67 10.14 2.68 0.81
N LYS A 68 11.00 3.69 0.79
CA LYS A 68 11.41 4.40 -0.44
C LYS A 68 12.06 3.49 -1.49
N ARG A 69 12.76 2.44 -1.07
CA ARG A 69 13.36 1.45 -1.98
C ARG A 69 12.34 0.45 -2.55
N ASN A 70 11.20 0.29 -1.88
CA ASN A 70 10.16 -0.68 -2.23
C ASN A 70 8.87 0.00 -2.71
N LEU A 71 9.00 1.07 -3.48
CA LEU A 71 7.85 1.75 -4.08
C LEU A 71 7.25 0.91 -5.20
N ILE A 72 5.93 0.83 -5.24
CA ILE A 72 5.15 0.25 -6.33
C ILE A 72 4.28 1.33 -6.95
N ARG A 73 3.98 1.19 -8.23
CA ARG A 73 3.03 2.04 -8.93
C ARG A 73 1.68 1.34 -9.02
N VAL A 74 0.65 2.01 -8.56
CA VAL A 74 -0.73 1.54 -8.54
C VAL A 74 -1.49 2.26 -9.65
N PRO A 75 -2.19 1.54 -10.55
CA PRO A 75 -3.04 2.17 -11.53
C PRO A 75 -4.29 2.72 -10.86
N LEU A 76 -4.53 4.01 -10.98
CA LEU A 76 -5.70 4.70 -10.48
C LEU A 76 -6.69 4.99 -11.61
N LYS A 77 -7.98 5.01 -11.31
CA LYS A 77 -9.06 5.47 -12.20
C LYS A 77 -9.78 6.64 -11.53
N GLY A 78 -9.37 7.87 -11.87
CA GLY A 78 -9.85 9.06 -11.17
C GLY A 78 -9.47 9.05 -9.69
N SER A 79 -10.46 9.10 -8.80
CA SER A 79 -10.29 9.09 -7.34
C SER A 79 -10.25 7.68 -6.71
N THR A 80 -10.43 6.63 -7.53
CA THR A 80 -10.60 5.24 -7.07
C THR A 80 -9.74 4.23 -7.84
N ILE A 81 -9.91 2.94 -7.55
CA ILE A 81 -9.25 1.82 -8.24
C ILE A 81 -10.06 1.36 -9.47
N PRO A 82 -9.42 0.80 -10.51
CA PRO A 82 -10.11 0.42 -11.75
C PRO A 82 -11.10 -0.74 -11.61
N HIS A 83 -10.85 -1.69 -10.74
CA HIS A 83 -11.71 -2.87 -10.51
C HIS A 83 -11.57 -3.43 -9.10
N PRO A 84 -12.55 -4.23 -8.63
CA PRO A 84 -12.44 -4.89 -7.33
C PRO A 84 -11.33 -5.94 -7.35
N VAL A 85 -10.68 -6.12 -6.20
CA VAL A 85 -9.62 -7.12 -5.99
C VAL A 85 -9.61 -7.59 -4.54
N VAL A 86 -9.16 -8.81 -4.31
CA VAL A 86 -8.89 -9.35 -2.97
C VAL A 86 -7.41 -9.67 -2.86
N GLY A 87 -6.68 -8.78 -2.21
CA GLY A 87 -5.26 -9.00 -1.94
C GLY A 87 -5.06 -10.04 -0.83
N ARG A 88 -4.07 -10.90 -0.99
CA ARG A 88 -3.76 -11.99 -0.05
C ARG A 88 -2.27 -12.03 0.26
N PHE A 89 -1.96 -12.20 1.53
CA PHE A 89 -0.60 -12.46 1.99
C PHE A 89 -0.62 -13.25 3.30
N GLY A 90 -0.13 -14.48 3.26
CA GLY A 90 -0.21 -15.39 4.40
C GLY A 90 -1.67 -15.55 4.86
N SER A 91 -1.94 -15.30 6.13
CA SER A 91 -3.30 -15.29 6.70
C SER A 91 -4.05 -13.97 6.50
N GLY A 92 -3.41 -12.95 5.89
CA GLY A 92 -4.02 -11.66 5.60
C GLY A 92 -4.84 -11.71 4.30
N GLN A 93 -6.08 -11.23 4.36
CA GLN A 93 -6.95 -11.03 3.20
C GLN A 93 -7.59 -9.66 3.31
N VAL A 94 -7.51 -8.86 2.26
CA VAL A 94 -8.11 -7.53 2.20
C VAL A 94 -8.88 -7.39 0.90
N MET A 95 -10.18 -7.16 1.03
CA MET A 95 -11.05 -6.84 -0.10
C MET A 95 -10.97 -5.35 -0.39
N LEU A 96 -10.75 -4.98 -1.63
CA LEU A 96 -10.73 -3.63 -2.15
C LEU A 96 -11.79 -3.52 -3.24
N LYS A 97 -12.74 -2.59 -3.11
CA LYS A 97 -13.77 -2.31 -4.11
C LYS A 97 -13.77 -0.84 -4.49
N PRO A 98 -13.85 -0.50 -5.78
CA PRO A 98 -14.02 0.88 -6.20
C PRO A 98 -15.31 1.46 -5.64
N ALA A 99 -15.32 2.76 -5.39
CA ALA A 99 -16.47 3.49 -4.88
C ALA A 99 -16.75 4.73 -5.71
N SER A 100 -17.98 5.23 -5.63
CA SER A 100 -18.38 6.47 -6.30
C SER A 100 -17.67 7.67 -5.67
N PRO A 101 -17.42 8.75 -6.43
CA PRO A 101 -16.87 9.98 -5.90
C PRO A 101 -17.69 10.51 -4.71
N GLY A 102 -17.00 10.96 -3.66
CA GLY A 102 -17.64 11.44 -2.44
C GLY A 102 -17.88 10.38 -1.36
N THR A 103 -17.64 9.10 -1.64
CA THR A 103 -17.75 8.02 -0.62
C THR A 103 -16.67 8.13 0.45
N GLY A 104 -15.48 8.60 0.09
CA GLY A 104 -14.32 8.64 0.96
C GLY A 104 -13.61 7.29 1.12
N VAL A 105 -12.56 7.28 1.93
CA VAL A 105 -11.78 6.07 2.22
C VAL A 105 -12.42 5.31 3.38
N ILE A 106 -13.12 4.23 3.08
CA ILE A 106 -13.70 3.34 4.10
C ILE A 106 -12.76 2.14 4.28
N ALA A 107 -11.86 2.24 5.27
CA ALA A 107 -10.82 1.27 5.51
C ALA A 107 -10.38 1.23 6.98
N GLY A 108 -9.88 0.08 7.42
CA GLY A 108 -9.20 -0.04 8.71
C GLY A 108 -7.89 0.74 8.72
N GLY A 109 -7.38 1.11 9.90
CA GLY A 109 -6.27 2.06 10.06
C GLY A 109 -5.02 1.74 9.24
N ALA A 110 -4.59 0.48 9.19
CA ALA A 110 -3.44 0.05 8.41
C ALA A 110 -3.68 0.17 6.89
N VAL A 111 -4.85 -0.29 6.42
CA VAL A 111 -5.25 -0.21 5.01
C VAL A 111 -5.43 1.25 4.59
N ARG A 112 -6.10 2.05 5.41
CA ARG A 112 -6.31 3.48 5.17
C ARG A 112 -5.01 4.23 4.95
N ALA A 113 -3.99 3.96 5.76
CA ALA A 113 -2.69 4.61 5.63
C ALA A 113 -2.05 4.37 4.26
N VAL A 114 -2.17 3.17 3.70
CA VAL A 114 -1.67 2.83 2.36
C VAL A 114 -2.47 3.55 1.27
N LEU A 115 -3.81 3.51 1.37
CA LEU A 115 -4.69 4.08 0.35
C LEU A 115 -4.58 5.60 0.26
N GLU A 116 -4.53 6.29 1.41
CA GLU A 116 -4.33 7.73 1.47
C GLU A 116 -2.92 8.13 0.96
N ALA A 117 -1.88 7.37 1.32
CA ALA A 117 -0.53 7.59 0.80
C ALA A 117 -0.43 7.39 -0.73
N CYS A 118 -1.22 6.47 -1.28
CA CYS A 118 -1.34 6.22 -2.72
C CYS A 118 -2.12 7.32 -3.45
N GLY A 119 -2.94 8.12 -2.75
CA GLY A 119 -3.79 9.15 -3.33
C GLY A 119 -5.20 8.69 -3.69
N ILE A 120 -5.63 7.52 -3.21
CA ILE A 120 -6.98 7.05 -3.38
C ILE A 120 -7.90 7.79 -2.42
N GLN A 121 -8.98 8.38 -2.95
CA GLN A 121 -9.93 9.19 -2.19
C GLN A 121 -11.25 8.47 -1.93
N ASP A 122 -11.66 7.56 -2.83
CA ASP A 122 -12.94 6.86 -2.76
C ASP A 122 -12.75 5.35 -2.92
N ILE A 123 -12.97 4.60 -1.85
CA ILE A 123 -12.79 3.15 -1.85
C ILE A 123 -13.53 2.48 -0.70
N LEU A 124 -14.05 1.29 -0.94
CA LEU A 124 -14.62 0.41 0.07
C LEU A 124 -13.69 -0.75 0.33
N THR A 125 -13.35 -1.00 1.59
CA THR A 125 -12.46 -2.09 1.95
C THR A 125 -12.96 -2.88 3.15
N LYS A 126 -12.54 -4.14 3.22
CA LYS A 126 -12.76 -4.99 4.39
C LYS A 126 -11.59 -5.94 4.58
N SER A 127 -11.05 -5.97 5.78
CA SER A 127 -10.10 -7.01 6.19
C SER A 127 -10.88 -8.28 6.55
N LEU A 128 -10.63 -9.36 5.81
CA LEU A 128 -11.34 -10.64 5.95
C LEU A 128 -10.54 -11.70 6.71
N GLY A 129 -9.24 -11.47 6.89
CA GLY A 129 -8.31 -12.40 7.53
C GLY A 129 -7.80 -11.88 8.87
N THR A 130 -6.49 -12.01 9.09
CA THR A 130 -5.81 -11.62 10.32
C THR A 130 -5.93 -10.13 10.63
N ALA A 131 -5.86 -9.79 11.91
CA ALA A 131 -5.76 -8.41 12.39
C ALA A 131 -4.30 -7.91 12.50
N ASN A 132 -3.29 -8.75 12.19
CA ASN A 132 -1.88 -8.35 12.26
C ASN A 132 -1.59 -7.24 11.23
N PRO A 133 -1.21 -6.01 11.66
CA PRO A 133 -1.02 -4.87 10.77
C PRO A 133 -0.02 -5.14 9.65
N GLN A 134 1.05 -5.89 9.91
CA GLN A 134 2.06 -6.21 8.92
C GLN A 134 1.52 -7.10 7.80
N ASN A 135 0.74 -8.12 8.13
CA ASN A 135 0.13 -9.01 7.14
C ASN A 135 -0.98 -8.31 6.37
N VAL A 136 -1.78 -7.48 7.05
CA VAL A 136 -2.81 -6.65 6.41
C VAL A 136 -2.20 -5.69 5.39
N LEU A 137 -1.10 -4.99 5.75
CA LEU A 137 -0.39 -4.10 4.82
C LEU A 137 0.15 -4.86 3.60
N ARG A 138 0.79 -6.01 3.82
CA ARG A 138 1.30 -6.84 2.71
C ARG A 138 0.17 -7.32 1.80
N ALA A 139 -0.95 -7.76 2.36
CA ALA A 139 -2.12 -8.16 1.59
C ALA A 139 -2.69 -6.99 0.78
N THR A 140 -2.76 -5.78 1.36
CA THR A 140 -3.22 -4.57 0.66
C THR A 140 -2.30 -4.24 -0.53
N ILE A 141 -1.00 -4.24 -0.32
CA ILE A 141 -0.01 -3.97 -1.37
C ILE A 141 -0.05 -5.05 -2.46
N ALA A 142 -0.21 -6.33 -2.09
CA ALA A 142 -0.38 -7.40 -3.06
C ALA A 142 -1.63 -7.17 -3.94
N GLY A 143 -2.77 -6.85 -3.32
CA GLY A 143 -3.99 -6.52 -4.07
C GLY A 143 -3.85 -5.31 -4.98
N LEU A 144 -3.18 -4.25 -4.53
CA LEU A 144 -2.92 -3.07 -5.35
C LEU A 144 -1.97 -3.36 -6.52
N SER A 145 -1.03 -4.28 -6.36
CA SER A 145 -0.10 -4.72 -7.41
C SER A 145 -0.79 -5.59 -8.47
N GLU A 146 -1.88 -6.27 -8.13
CA GLU A 146 -2.67 -7.09 -9.05
C GLU A 146 -3.62 -6.28 -9.92
N LEU A 147 -3.82 -4.99 -9.61
CA LEU A 147 -4.68 -4.11 -10.39
C LEU A 147 -4.15 -3.95 -11.82
N ARG A 148 -5.05 -4.03 -12.77
CA ARG A 148 -4.75 -3.87 -14.20
C ARG A 148 -5.45 -2.64 -14.76
N ASN A 149 -4.70 -1.87 -15.54
CA ASN A 149 -5.25 -0.75 -16.28
C ASN A 149 -5.98 -1.24 -17.55
N ALA A 150 -7.07 -0.60 -17.91
CA ALA A 150 -7.84 -0.92 -19.12
C ALA A 150 -6.96 -0.90 -20.39
N ASP A 151 -6.07 0.10 -20.49
CA ASP A 151 -5.12 0.23 -21.61
C ASP A 151 -4.18 -0.99 -21.74
N ALA A 152 -3.66 -1.47 -20.60
CA ALA A 152 -2.77 -2.63 -20.59
C ALA A 152 -3.49 -3.91 -21.02
N VAL A 153 -4.76 -4.06 -20.62
CA VAL A 153 -5.59 -5.21 -21.03
C VAL A 153 -5.95 -5.13 -22.51
N ALA A 154 -6.32 -3.95 -23.01
CA ALA A 154 -6.64 -3.71 -24.42
C ALA A 154 -5.45 -4.04 -25.34
N LYS A 155 -4.26 -3.52 -25.02
CA LYS A 155 -3.02 -3.84 -25.74
C LYS A 155 -2.70 -5.34 -25.72
N GLY A 156 -2.86 -6.02 -24.59
CA GLY A 156 -2.61 -7.46 -24.48
C GLY A 156 -3.60 -8.31 -25.30
N ARG A 157 -4.81 -7.80 -25.57
CA ARG A 157 -5.84 -8.47 -26.39
C ARG A 157 -5.85 -8.02 -27.84
N GLY A 158 -5.04 -7.03 -28.24
CA GLY A 158 -5.03 -6.46 -29.57
C GLY A 158 -6.37 -5.80 -29.97
N LYS A 159 -7.12 -5.27 -28.97
CA LYS A 159 -8.44 -4.64 -29.15
C LYS A 159 -8.43 -3.22 -28.62
N GLU A 160 -9.33 -2.40 -29.11
CA GLU A 160 -9.55 -1.07 -28.55
C GLU A 160 -10.38 -1.12 -27.27
N ILE A 161 -10.25 -0.09 -26.41
CA ILE A 161 -10.89 -0.06 -25.08
C ILE A 161 -12.42 -0.11 -25.21
N HIS A 162 -12.99 0.57 -26.19
CA HIS A 162 -14.43 0.59 -26.42
C HIS A 162 -15.00 -0.78 -26.84
N GLU A 163 -14.23 -1.61 -27.55
CA GLU A 163 -14.62 -2.97 -27.92
C GLU A 163 -14.69 -3.93 -26.72
N LEU A 164 -14.01 -3.57 -25.63
CA LEU A 164 -14.00 -4.35 -24.40
C LEU A 164 -15.13 -3.96 -23.44
N GLY A 165 -15.97 -2.99 -23.79
CA GLY A 165 -17.01 -2.45 -22.91
C GLY A 165 -16.46 -1.74 -21.67
N LEU A 166 -15.18 -1.39 -21.68
CA LEU A 166 -14.52 -0.67 -20.60
C LEU A 166 -14.60 0.82 -20.92
N GLU A 167 -15.62 1.51 -20.40
CA GLU A 167 -15.71 2.96 -20.54
C GLU A 167 -14.51 3.64 -19.88
N THR A 168 -13.79 4.41 -20.66
CA THR A 168 -12.79 5.36 -20.20
C THR A 168 -13.55 6.53 -19.55
N THR A 169 -13.91 6.42 -18.29
CA THR A 169 -14.45 7.58 -17.57
C THR A 169 -13.31 8.58 -17.41
N ARG A 170 -13.44 9.73 -18.07
CA ARG A 170 -12.60 10.91 -17.91
C ARG A 170 -12.57 11.38 -16.46
#